data_fc8d676d0d7e8ec272e60c4e2b743b87
#
_entry.id   fc8d676d0d7e8ec272e60c4e2b743b87
#
_cell.length_a   1.000
_cell.length_b   1.000
_cell.length_c   1.000
_cell.angle_alpha   90.00
_cell.angle_beta   90.00
_cell.angle_gamma   90.00
#
_symmetry.space_group_name_H-M   'P 1'
#
loop_
_entity.id
_entity.type
_entity.pdbx_description
1 polymer ?
#
loop_
_entity_poly.entity_id
_entity_poly.type
_entity_poly.pdbx_seq_one_letter_code
_entity_poly.pdbx_strand_id
1 'polypeptide(L)'
;NLQNSQVVEYILSVVDFWQEEFKIDGLRLDVAYCLDKNFLQTLHNHVDRDFFLLGETLHGDYNQWMNENMLDSVTNYECYKGLYSSFNSANFYEILYSLNRQFGKDPWCLYTGKHLFNFVDNHDVERVASILEDKNQLPLIYTILFTMPGIPCIYYGSEWGMEGTKNWNDTDLRPEIKVFEWNELTNTIQKLIHLKHNHSALSYGD
;
A
#
# COMPACT_ATOMS: atom_id res chain seq x y z
N ASN A 1 20.27 16.80 -1.00
CA ASN A 1 19.84 17.40 -2.26
C ASN A 1 20.04 16.39 -3.40
N LEU A 2 18.94 15.87 -3.96
CA LEU A 2 18.94 14.84 -5.02
C LEU A 2 19.33 15.38 -6.42
N GLN A 3 19.63 16.67 -6.53
CA GLN A 3 20.20 17.26 -7.75
C GLN A 3 21.76 17.25 -7.72
N ASN A 4 22.36 16.83 -6.62
CA ASN A 4 23.80 16.66 -6.51
C ASN A 4 24.18 15.23 -6.88
N SER A 5 24.99 15.05 -7.95
CA SER A 5 25.39 13.73 -8.45
C SER A 5 26.10 12.88 -7.40
N GLN A 6 26.97 13.48 -6.58
CA GLN A 6 27.67 12.75 -5.51
C GLN A 6 26.71 12.19 -4.45
N VAL A 7 25.62 12.91 -4.15
CA VAL A 7 24.57 12.43 -3.23
C VAL A 7 23.81 11.29 -3.88
N VAL A 8 23.46 11.41 -5.14
CA VAL A 8 22.78 10.35 -5.89
C VAL A 8 23.65 9.09 -5.95
N GLU A 9 24.91 9.20 -6.35
CA GLU A 9 25.88 8.08 -6.38
C GLU A 9 26.02 7.40 -5.02
N TYR A 10 26.09 8.17 -3.94
CA TYR A 10 26.14 7.61 -2.58
C TYR A 10 24.86 6.83 -2.25
N ILE A 11 23.67 7.38 -2.54
CA ILE A 11 22.40 6.69 -2.26
C ILE A 11 22.30 5.40 -3.08
N LEU A 12 22.70 5.41 -4.35
CA LEU A 12 22.72 4.22 -5.19
C LEU A 12 23.67 3.15 -4.63
N SER A 13 24.85 3.54 -4.15
CA SER A 13 25.77 2.60 -3.50
C SER A 13 25.19 1.99 -2.20
N VAL A 14 24.32 2.72 -1.49
CA VAL A 14 23.58 2.18 -0.34
C VAL A 14 22.55 1.16 -0.80
N VAL A 15 21.87 1.40 -1.92
CA VAL A 15 20.94 0.43 -2.52
C VAL A 15 21.66 -0.85 -2.90
N ASP A 16 22.81 -0.74 -3.59
CA ASP A 16 23.66 -1.87 -3.96
C ASP A 16 24.06 -2.68 -2.72
N PHE A 17 24.51 -1.99 -1.66
CA PHE A 17 24.86 -2.63 -0.38
C PHE A 17 23.69 -3.46 0.19
N TRP A 18 22.48 -2.90 0.22
CA TRP A 18 21.31 -3.62 0.74
C TRP A 18 20.94 -4.81 -0.14
N GLN A 19 21.03 -4.68 -1.47
CA GLN A 19 20.81 -5.80 -2.38
C GLN A 19 21.87 -6.91 -2.21
N GLU A 20 23.14 -6.55 -2.09
CA GLU A 20 24.23 -7.51 -1.98
C GLU A 20 24.26 -8.24 -0.63
N GLU A 21 24.12 -7.51 0.47
CA GLU A 21 24.24 -8.06 1.82
C GLU A 21 22.97 -8.73 2.33
N PHE A 22 21.81 -8.13 2.06
CA PHE A 22 20.54 -8.56 2.63
C PHE A 22 19.59 -9.20 1.61
N LYS A 23 19.94 -9.20 0.32
CA LYS A 23 19.14 -9.80 -0.76
C LYS A 23 17.71 -9.30 -0.78
N ILE A 24 17.53 -8.00 -0.59
CA ILE A 24 16.20 -7.37 -0.67
C ILE A 24 15.67 -7.40 -2.09
N ASP A 25 14.36 -7.55 -2.25
CA ASP A 25 13.67 -7.64 -3.53
C ASP A 25 13.03 -6.30 -3.97
N GLY A 26 13.16 -5.26 -3.16
CA GLY A 26 12.61 -3.94 -3.47
C GLY A 26 12.82 -2.92 -2.38
N LEU A 27 12.38 -1.69 -2.68
CA LEU A 27 12.43 -0.55 -1.76
C LEU A 27 11.07 0.13 -1.65
N ARG A 28 10.73 0.56 -0.44
CA ARG A 28 9.67 1.55 -0.21
C ARG A 28 10.33 2.91 -0.01
N LEU A 29 10.00 3.86 -0.88
CA LEU A 29 10.50 5.23 -0.81
C LEU A 29 9.51 6.10 -0.03
N ASP A 30 9.97 6.61 1.10
CA ASP A 30 9.22 7.54 1.94
C ASP A 30 9.00 8.86 1.22
N VAL A 31 7.79 9.45 1.37
CA VAL A 31 7.44 10.75 0.79
C VAL A 31 7.83 10.87 -0.70
N ALA A 32 7.60 9.81 -1.48
CA ALA A 32 8.08 9.72 -2.86
C ALA A 32 7.57 10.86 -3.77
N TYR A 33 6.41 11.43 -3.46
CA TYR A 33 5.85 12.59 -4.17
C TYR A 33 6.68 13.88 -4.02
N CYS A 34 7.59 13.95 -3.06
CA CYS A 34 8.52 15.06 -2.85
C CYS A 34 9.92 14.79 -3.42
N LEU A 35 10.20 13.57 -3.90
CA LEU A 35 11.51 13.23 -4.44
C LEU A 35 11.69 13.81 -5.85
N ASP A 36 12.93 14.12 -6.18
CA ASP A 36 13.29 14.57 -7.54
C ASP A 36 13.00 13.47 -8.56
N LYS A 37 12.25 13.79 -9.62
CA LYS A 37 11.85 12.82 -10.64
C LYS A 37 13.05 12.26 -11.41
N ASN A 38 14.10 13.03 -11.62
CA ASN A 38 15.32 12.54 -12.27
C ASN A 38 16.02 11.51 -11.38
N PHE A 39 15.99 11.71 -10.06
CA PHE A 39 16.49 10.71 -9.11
C PHE A 39 15.66 9.41 -9.20
N LEU A 40 14.32 9.49 -9.23
CA LEU A 40 13.47 8.31 -9.37
C LEU A 40 13.75 7.54 -10.66
N GLN A 41 13.94 8.25 -11.77
CA GLN A 41 14.35 7.64 -13.06
C GLN A 41 15.73 7.01 -12.97
N THR A 42 16.67 7.69 -12.33
CA THR A 42 18.03 7.18 -12.14
C THR A 42 18.04 5.90 -11.30
N LEU A 43 17.27 5.88 -10.20
CA LEU A 43 17.09 4.71 -9.37
C LEU A 43 16.46 3.55 -10.14
N HIS A 44 15.37 3.81 -10.87
CA HIS A 44 14.70 2.82 -11.71
C HIS A 44 15.67 2.16 -12.73
N ASN A 45 16.51 2.96 -13.37
CA ASN A 45 17.49 2.47 -14.34
C ASN A 45 18.72 1.80 -13.69
N HIS A 46 18.94 2.00 -12.39
CA HIS A 46 20.07 1.45 -11.67
C HIS A 46 19.79 0.04 -11.13
N VAL A 47 18.57 -0.23 -10.67
CA VAL A 47 18.18 -1.52 -10.11
C VAL A 47 17.79 -2.53 -11.19
N ASP A 48 17.84 -3.81 -10.85
CA ASP A 48 17.36 -4.86 -11.73
C ASP A 48 15.87 -4.74 -12.02
N ARG A 49 15.44 -5.22 -13.19
CA ARG A 49 14.05 -5.11 -13.66
C ARG A 49 13.02 -5.75 -12.72
N ASP A 50 13.42 -6.78 -11.99
CA ASP A 50 12.56 -7.50 -11.05
C ASP A 50 12.61 -6.91 -9.63
N PHE A 51 13.39 -5.83 -9.42
CA PHE A 51 13.50 -5.15 -8.14
C PHE A 51 12.35 -4.15 -7.96
N PHE A 52 11.48 -4.40 -6.98
CA PHE A 52 10.23 -3.67 -6.82
C PHE A 52 10.41 -2.29 -6.18
N LEU A 53 9.95 -1.25 -6.85
CA LEU A 53 9.99 0.12 -6.37
C LEU A 53 8.58 0.61 -5.96
N LEU A 54 8.34 0.72 -4.66
CA LEU A 54 7.12 1.26 -4.08
C LEU A 54 7.34 2.68 -3.59
N GLY A 55 6.51 3.62 -4.00
CA GLY A 55 6.53 4.99 -3.49
C GLY A 55 5.38 5.31 -2.55
N GLU A 56 5.66 6.03 -1.48
CA GLU A 56 4.60 6.64 -0.72
C GLU A 56 4.12 7.91 -1.41
N THR A 57 2.82 7.93 -1.77
CA THR A 57 2.13 9.11 -2.29
C THR A 57 0.79 9.28 -1.58
N LEU A 58 0.49 10.50 -1.16
CA LEU A 58 -0.72 10.78 -0.37
C LEU A 58 -1.91 11.18 -1.23
N HIS A 59 -1.66 11.90 -2.33
CA HIS A 59 -2.70 12.50 -3.16
C HIS A 59 -2.17 12.87 -4.55
N GLY A 60 -3.08 13.25 -5.43
CA GLY A 60 -2.75 13.69 -6.80
C GLY A 60 -2.93 12.58 -7.83
N ASP A 61 -2.45 12.82 -9.03
CA ASP A 61 -2.41 11.80 -10.09
C ASP A 61 -1.17 10.93 -9.91
N TYR A 62 -1.38 9.69 -9.50
CA TYR A 62 -0.32 8.72 -9.22
C TYR A 62 0.52 8.38 -10.46
N ASN A 63 0.01 8.58 -11.68
CA ASN A 63 0.77 8.38 -12.91
C ASN A 63 2.03 9.25 -13.00
N GLN A 64 2.09 10.34 -12.23
CA GLN A 64 3.27 11.19 -12.17
C GLN A 64 4.51 10.48 -11.60
N TRP A 65 4.31 9.43 -10.81
CA TRP A 65 5.37 8.65 -10.16
C TRP A 65 5.32 7.17 -10.56
N MET A 66 4.12 6.60 -10.71
CA MET A 66 3.89 5.20 -11.08
C MET A 66 3.79 5.08 -12.61
N ASN A 67 4.92 4.84 -13.24
CA ASN A 67 5.03 4.68 -14.70
C ASN A 67 6.27 3.85 -15.07
N GLU A 68 6.37 3.46 -16.31
CA GLU A 68 7.42 2.58 -16.85
C GLU A 68 8.88 3.07 -16.67
N ASN A 69 9.09 4.30 -16.18
CA ASN A 69 10.41 4.90 -16.03
C ASN A 69 10.76 5.24 -14.58
N MET A 70 9.86 5.01 -13.61
CA MET A 70 10.08 5.42 -12.21
C MET A 70 9.68 4.32 -11.23
N LEU A 71 8.44 4.34 -10.71
CA LEU A 71 7.98 3.45 -9.66
C LEU A 71 7.01 2.42 -10.22
N ASP A 72 7.07 1.19 -9.70
CA ASP A 72 6.16 0.10 -10.06
C ASP A 72 4.78 0.28 -9.42
N SER A 73 4.76 0.82 -8.20
CA SER A 73 3.54 1.02 -7.43
C SER A 73 3.65 2.22 -6.49
N VAL A 74 2.50 2.72 -6.07
CA VAL A 74 2.39 3.74 -5.02
C VAL A 74 1.27 3.40 -4.05
N THR A 75 1.33 4.00 -2.84
CA THR A 75 0.32 3.82 -1.80
C THR A 75 -1.03 4.43 -2.19
N ASN A 76 -2.10 3.65 -2.01
CA ASN A 76 -3.46 4.05 -2.41
C ASN A 76 -4.25 4.66 -1.25
N TYR A 77 -3.90 5.88 -0.86
CA TYR A 77 -4.59 6.60 0.21
C TYR A 77 -6.05 6.97 -0.15
N GLU A 78 -6.38 7.08 -1.42
CA GLU A 78 -7.76 7.33 -1.86
C GLU A 78 -8.67 6.14 -1.49
N CYS A 79 -8.27 4.92 -1.85
CA CYS A 79 -9.05 3.74 -1.48
C CYS A 79 -9.00 3.46 0.03
N TYR A 80 -7.90 3.73 0.73
CA TYR A 80 -7.83 3.67 2.19
C TYR A 80 -8.95 4.51 2.81
N LYS A 81 -9.08 5.78 2.42
CA LYS A 81 -10.13 6.65 2.91
C LYS A 81 -11.52 6.15 2.52
N GLY A 82 -11.70 5.77 1.25
CA GLY A 82 -12.97 5.25 0.75
C GLY A 82 -13.43 3.98 1.46
N LEU A 83 -12.50 3.10 1.84
CA LEU A 83 -12.80 1.88 2.57
C LEU A 83 -13.39 2.20 3.96
N TYR A 84 -12.64 2.79 4.88
CA TYR A 84 -13.14 2.96 6.23
C TYR A 84 -14.36 3.90 6.31
N SER A 85 -14.40 4.96 5.49
CA SER A 85 -15.53 5.88 5.50
C SER A 85 -16.81 5.22 4.99
N SER A 86 -16.72 4.33 4.00
CA SER A 86 -17.88 3.59 3.50
C SER A 86 -18.50 2.68 4.55
N PHE A 87 -17.67 2.01 5.35
CA PHE A 87 -18.14 1.17 6.45
C PHE A 87 -18.77 1.99 7.57
N ASN A 88 -18.13 3.05 8.04
CA ASN A 88 -18.61 3.89 9.13
C ASN A 88 -19.90 4.63 8.77
N SER A 89 -20.05 5.07 7.52
CA SER A 89 -21.27 5.77 7.06
C SER A 89 -22.36 4.82 6.51
N ALA A 90 -22.10 3.51 6.43
CA ALA A 90 -22.92 2.53 5.72
C ALA A 90 -23.26 2.96 4.28
N ASN A 91 -22.35 3.68 3.64
CA ASN A 91 -22.48 4.21 2.29
C ASN A 91 -21.30 3.81 1.41
N PHE A 92 -21.49 2.79 0.58
CA PHE A 92 -20.45 2.22 -0.26
C PHE A 92 -20.24 2.96 -1.59
N TYR A 93 -20.96 4.03 -1.86
CA TYR A 93 -20.77 4.82 -3.08
C TYR A 93 -19.35 5.46 -3.15
N GLU A 94 -18.76 5.80 -2.01
CA GLU A 94 -17.42 6.41 -1.99
C GLU A 94 -16.35 5.44 -2.48
N ILE A 95 -16.28 4.23 -1.90
CA ILE A 95 -15.31 3.24 -2.36
C ILE A 95 -15.60 2.76 -3.78
N LEU A 96 -16.88 2.58 -4.14
CA LEU A 96 -17.25 2.21 -5.49
C LEU A 96 -16.83 3.26 -6.51
N TYR A 97 -17.00 4.54 -6.20
CA TYR A 97 -16.54 5.64 -7.05
C TYR A 97 -15.03 5.59 -7.24
N SER A 98 -14.26 5.44 -6.16
CA SER A 98 -12.79 5.37 -6.21
C SER A 98 -12.32 4.17 -7.05
N LEU A 99 -12.91 2.99 -6.85
CA LEU A 99 -12.56 1.80 -7.62
C LEU A 99 -12.89 1.95 -9.10
N ASN A 100 -14.08 2.44 -9.44
CA ASN A 100 -14.46 2.67 -10.84
C ASN A 100 -13.58 3.72 -11.52
N ARG A 101 -13.20 4.78 -10.80
CA ARG A 101 -12.32 5.82 -11.32
C ARG A 101 -10.90 5.31 -11.53
N GLN A 102 -10.43 4.44 -10.68
CA GLN A 102 -9.05 3.94 -10.72
C GLN A 102 -8.89 2.78 -11.72
N PHE A 103 -9.76 1.78 -11.68
CA PHE A 103 -9.54 0.47 -12.29
C PHE A 103 -10.60 0.01 -13.29
N GLY A 104 -11.56 0.83 -13.65
CA GLY A 104 -12.59 0.48 -14.62
C GLY A 104 -12.07 0.30 -16.04
N LYS A 105 -12.96 -0.11 -16.96
CA LYS A 105 -12.65 -0.36 -18.37
C LYS A 105 -12.75 0.88 -19.25
N ASP A 106 -13.31 1.95 -18.72
CA ASP A 106 -13.52 3.17 -19.48
C ASP A 106 -12.20 3.90 -19.78
N PRO A 107 -12.08 4.58 -20.91
CA PRO A 107 -10.85 5.30 -21.29
C PRO A 107 -10.45 6.43 -20.33
N TRP A 108 -11.36 6.85 -19.44
CA TRP A 108 -11.09 7.88 -18.44
C TRP A 108 -10.58 7.30 -17.11
N CYS A 109 -10.53 5.97 -16.96
CA CYS A 109 -9.98 5.33 -15.75
C CYS A 109 -8.48 5.57 -15.66
N LEU A 110 -8.03 5.90 -14.46
CA LEU A 110 -6.69 6.47 -14.26
C LEU A 110 -5.58 5.42 -14.25
N TYR A 111 -5.85 4.23 -13.70
CA TYR A 111 -4.81 3.25 -13.35
C TYR A 111 -5.12 1.84 -13.88
N THR A 112 -5.89 1.72 -14.95
CA THR A 112 -6.19 0.44 -15.62
C THR A 112 -4.89 -0.30 -15.96
N GLY A 113 -4.80 -1.56 -15.55
CA GLY A 113 -3.60 -2.39 -15.74
C GLY A 113 -2.44 -2.11 -14.78
N LYS A 114 -2.60 -1.19 -13.83
CA LYS A 114 -1.61 -0.88 -12.79
C LYS A 114 -2.02 -1.46 -11.44
N HIS A 115 -1.04 -1.78 -10.62
CA HIS A 115 -1.25 -2.40 -9.30
C HIS A 115 -0.86 -1.42 -8.19
N LEU A 116 -1.84 -0.71 -7.63
CA LEU A 116 -1.62 0.16 -6.48
C LEU A 116 -1.45 -0.65 -5.20
N PHE A 117 -0.65 -0.14 -4.27
CA PHE A 117 -0.43 -0.72 -2.96
C PHE A 117 -1.57 -0.30 -2.02
N ASN A 118 -2.51 -1.22 -1.79
CA ASN A 118 -3.73 -1.00 -1.02
C ASN A 118 -3.55 -1.44 0.44
N PHE A 119 -4.11 -0.69 1.35
CA PHE A 119 -4.05 -0.95 2.78
C PHE A 119 -5.31 -0.44 3.49
N VAL A 120 -5.59 -0.94 4.68
CA VAL A 120 -6.67 -0.47 5.56
C VAL A 120 -6.14 0.27 6.77
N ASP A 121 -4.86 0.11 7.06
CA ASP A 121 -4.08 0.90 8.02
C ASP A 121 -2.58 0.76 7.73
N ASN A 122 -1.78 1.60 8.38
CA ASN A 122 -0.32 1.56 8.34
C ASN A 122 0.26 2.24 9.60
N HIS A 123 1.58 2.48 9.60
CA HIS A 123 2.29 3.10 10.72
C HIS A 123 2.06 4.62 10.89
N ASP A 124 1.37 5.27 9.97
CA ASP A 124 1.12 6.73 9.96
C ASP A 124 -0.35 7.10 10.11
N VAL A 125 -1.26 6.12 10.08
CA VAL A 125 -2.69 6.31 10.25
C VAL A 125 -3.24 5.43 11.38
N GLU A 126 -4.42 5.74 11.85
CA GLU A 126 -5.09 4.94 12.89
C GLU A 126 -5.27 3.49 12.44
N ARG A 127 -5.12 2.57 13.41
CA ARG A 127 -5.38 1.15 13.19
C ARG A 127 -6.83 0.95 12.73
N VAL A 128 -7.04 0.06 11.77
CA VAL A 128 -8.39 -0.19 11.23
C VAL A 128 -9.38 -0.62 12.30
N ALA A 129 -8.95 -1.39 13.30
CA ALA A 129 -9.77 -1.78 14.43
C ALA A 129 -10.18 -0.62 15.35
N SER A 130 -9.46 0.52 15.31
CA SER A 130 -9.80 1.73 16.05
C SER A 130 -10.64 2.71 15.24
N ILE A 131 -10.44 2.76 13.91
CA ILE A 131 -11.15 3.70 13.04
C ILE A 131 -12.56 3.23 12.68
N LEU A 132 -12.81 1.90 12.66
CA LEU A 132 -14.14 1.35 12.42
C LEU A 132 -15.03 1.52 13.66
N GLU A 133 -16.23 2.08 13.47
CA GLU A 133 -17.23 2.22 14.53
C GLU A 133 -17.77 0.85 14.98
N ASP A 134 -17.89 -0.11 14.06
CA ASP A 134 -18.26 -1.49 14.36
C ASP A 134 -17.13 -2.46 13.98
N LYS A 135 -16.45 -3.01 14.99
CA LYS A 135 -15.36 -3.98 14.81
C LYS A 135 -15.77 -5.31 14.17
N ASN A 136 -17.06 -5.65 14.20
CA ASN A 136 -17.57 -6.82 13.48
C ASN A 136 -17.42 -6.69 11.97
N GLN A 137 -17.15 -5.49 11.47
CA GLN A 137 -16.92 -5.21 10.05
C GLN A 137 -15.47 -5.48 9.61
N LEU A 138 -14.53 -5.78 10.54
CA LEU A 138 -13.14 -6.10 10.20
C LEU A 138 -13.00 -7.20 9.13
N PRO A 139 -13.69 -8.35 9.22
CA PRO A 139 -13.61 -9.35 8.17
C PRO A 139 -14.12 -8.87 6.81
N LEU A 140 -15.09 -7.96 6.80
CA LEU A 140 -15.68 -7.42 5.58
C LEU A 140 -14.76 -6.42 4.87
N ILE A 141 -14.13 -5.50 5.61
CA ILE A 141 -13.19 -4.55 5.03
C ILE A 141 -11.96 -5.26 4.46
N TYR A 142 -11.44 -6.31 5.13
CA TYR A 142 -10.39 -7.15 4.58
C TYR A 142 -10.85 -7.93 3.36
N THR A 143 -12.12 -8.36 3.32
CA THR A 143 -12.66 -9.02 2.11
C THR A 143 -12.57 -8.08 0.91
N ILE A 144 -12.96 -6.81 1.05
CA ILE A 144 -12.83 -5.83 -0.05
C ILE A 144 -11.34 -5.61 -0.38
N LEU A 145 -10.48 -5.41 0.61
CA LEU A 145 -9.04 -5.20 0.40
C LEU A 145 -8.40 -6.32 -0.45
N PHE A 146 -8.72 -7.58 -0.17
CA PHE A 146 -8.16 -8.72 -0.88
C PHE A 146 -8.82 -9.03 -2.22
N THR A 147 -10.04 -8.55 -2.45
CA THR A 147 -10.78 -8.80 -3.70
C THR A 147 -10.75 -7.63 -4.68
N MET A 148 -10.36 -6.43 -4.25
CA MET A 148 -10.16 -5.29 -5.14
C MET A 148 -8.85 -5.42 -5.94
N PRO A 149 -8.74 -4.75 -7.11
CA PRO A 149 -7.51 -4.71 -7.89
C PRO A 149 -6.33 -4.11 -7.11
N GLY A 150 -5.11 -4.57 -7.41
CA GLY A 150 -3.88 -4.09 -6.78
C GLY A 150 -3.28 -5.03 -5.76
N ILE A 151 -2.32 -4.54 -4.99
CA ILE A 151 -1.50 -5.28 -4.03
C ILE A 151 -2.04 -5.03 -2.61
N PRO A 152 -2.69 -6.00 -1.95
CA PRO A 152 -3.14 -5.84 -0.57
C PRO A 152 -1.98 -5.88 0.40
N CYS A 153 -1.99 -4.96 1.36
CA CYS A 153 -1.02 -4.92 2.45
C CYS A 153 -1.72 -5.07 3.80
N ILE A 154 -1.13 -5.85 4.69
CA ILE A 154 -1.51 -5.97 6.09
C ILE A 154 -0.42 -5.33 6.93
N TYR A 155 -0.80 -4.36 7.76
CA TYR A 155 0.11 -3.82 8.75
C TYR A 155 0.19 -4.76 9.97
N TYR A 156 1.38 -4.98 10.50
CA TYR A 156 1.61 -5.95 11.58
C TYR A 156 0.68 -5.71 12.78
N GLY A 157 0.09 -6.78 13.30
CA GLY A 157 -0.87 -6.73 14.40
C GLY A 157 -2.31 -6.47 13.97
N SER A 158 -2.56 -5.92 12.79
CA SER A 158 -3.91 -5.66 12.30
C SER A 158 -4.63 -6.94 11.92
N GLU A 159 -3.88 -8.01 11.58
CA GLU A 159 -4.42 -9.36 11.37
C GLU A 159 -5.06 -9.97 12.61
N TRP A 160 -4.80 -9.42 13.79
CA TRP A 160 -5.42 -9.82 15.05
C TRP A 160 -6.49 -8.86 15.51
N GLY A 161 -6.70 -7.75 14.80
CA GLY A 161 -7.59 -6.67 15.21
C GLY A 161 -6.95 -5.75 16.27
N MET A 162 -5.62 -5.59 16.24
CA MET A 162 -4.92 -4.67 17.13
C MET A 162 -5.43 -3.26 16.96
N GLU A 163 -5.71 -2.61 18.10
CA GLU A 163 -6.15 -1.22 18.17
C GLU A 163 -4.95 -0.27 18.31
N GLY A 164 -5.14 0.97 17.88
CA GLY A 164 -4.19 2.06 18.04
C GLY A 164 -4.73 3.33 17.43
N THR A 165 -4.71 4.40 18.20
CA THR A 165 -5.15 5.74 17.78
C THR A 165 -3.95 6.62 17.49
N LYS A 166 -4.07 7.48 16.48
CA LYS A 166 -3.01 8.41 16.16
C LYS A 166 -2.93 9.50 17.23
N ASN A 167 -1.87 9.43 18.01
CA ASN A 167 -1.50 10.44 18.97
C ASN A 167 -0.37 11.32 18.41
N TRP A 168 -0.03 12.37 19.12
CA TRP A 168 1.05 13.28 18.73
C TRP A 168 2.45 12.61 18.67
N ASN A 169 2.63 11.41 19.22
CA ASN A 169 3.89 10.67 19.25
C ASN A 169 3.87 9.31 18.51
N ASP A 170 2.78 8.96 17.83
CA ASP A 170 2.58 7.72 17.05
C ASP A 170 2.87 6.39 17.79
N THR A 171 3.10 6.40 19.10
CA THR A 171 3.53 5.21 19.86
C THR A 171 2.48 4.10 19.82
N ASP A 172 1.20 4.48 19.85
CA ASP A 172 0.09 3.52 19.84
C ASP A 172 -0.07 2.83 18.47
N LEU A 173 0.46 3.44 17.42
CA LEU A 173 0.43 2.87 16.07
C LEU A 173 1.55 1.85 15.85
N ARG A 174 2.65 1.94 16.61
CA ARG A 174 3.88 1.17 16.44
C ARG A 174 4.29 0.40 17.72
N PRO A 175 3.34 -0.29 18.41
CA PRO A 175 3.67 -0.99 19.64
C PRO A 175 4.58 -2.20 19.39
N GLU A 176 5.40 -2.53 20.39
CA GLU A 176 6.11 -3.80 20.42
C GLU A 176 5.10 -4.95 20.60
N ILE A 177 5.17 -5.96 19.74
CA ILE A 177 4.36 -7.17 19.88
C ILE A 177 5.06 -8.13 20.85
N LYS A 178 4.42 -8.38 21.98
CA LYS A 178 4.93 -9.29 23.03
C LYS A 178 4.32 -10.69 22.96
N VAL A 179 3.11 -10.79 22.41
CA VAL A 179 2.37 -12.05 22.29
C VAL A 179 1.79 -12.13 20.89
N PHE A 180 1.99 -13.27 20.25
CA PHE A 180 1.38 -13.55 18.95
C PHE A 180 0.05 -14.25 19.19
N GLU A 181 -1.03 -13.68 18.65
CA GLU A 181 -2.37 -14.22 18.78
C GLU A 181 -2.84 -14.72 17.41
N TRP A 182 -3.46 -15.91 17.41
CA TRP A 182 -4.12 -16.43 16.23
C TRP A 182 -5.62 -16.51 16.51
N ASN A 183 -6.42 -15.73 15.81
CA ASN A 183 -7.85 -15.63 16.07
C ASN A 183 -8.69 -15.83 14.79
N GLU A 184 -10.01 -15.64 14.87
CA GLU A 184 -10.92 -15.82 13.73
C GLU A 184 -10.66 -14.82 12.61
N LEU A 185 -10.24 -13.58 12.92
CA LEU A 185 -9.87 -12.59 11.92
C LEU A 185 -8.63 -13.06 11.14
N THR A 186 -7.62 -13.57 11.85
CA THR A 186 -6.41 -14.14 11.22
C THR A 186 -6.77 -15.30 10.29
N ASN A 187 -7.66 -16.20 10.73
CA ASN A 187 -8.16 -17.29 9.88
C ASN A 187 -8.87 -16.78 8.61
N THR A 188 -9.66 -15.72 8.76
CA THR A 188 -10.37 -15.10 7.63
C THR A 188 -9.38 -14.49 6.65
N ILE A 189 -8.42 -13.71 7.13
CA ILE A 189 -7.38 -13.09 6.30
C ILE A 189 -6.55 -14.16 5.58
N GLN A 190 -6.17 -15.25 6.26
CA GLN A 190 -5.46 -16.36 5.62
C GLN A 190 -6.25 -16.96 4.45
N LYS A 191 -7.57 -17.18 4.62
CA LYS A 191 -8.43 -17.64 3.54
C LYS A 191 -8.48 -16.65 2.37
N LEU A 192 -8.55 -15.34 2.65
CA LEU A 192 -8.54 -14.30 1.63
C LEU A 192 -7.22 -14.24 0.87
N ILE A 193 -6.09 -14.41 1.55
CA ILE A 193 -4.76 -14.53 0.92
C ILE A 193 -4.75 -15.71 -0.06
N HIS A 194 -5.18 -16.88 0.38
CA HIS A 194 -5.26 -18.08 -0.50
C HIS A 194 -6.22 -17.85 -1.66
N LEU A 195 -7.36 -17.21 -1.43
CA LEU A 195 -8.32 -16.88 -2.49
C LEU A 195 -7.66 -16.00 -3.56
N LYS A 196 -7.04 -14.88 -3.16
CA LYS A 196 -6.37 -13.96 -4.09
C LYS A 196 -5.22 -14.65 -4.84
N HIS A 197 -4.43 -15.44 -4.15
CA HIS A 197 -3.29 -16.17 -4.76
C HIS A 197 -3.74 -17.20 -5.81
N ASN A 198 -4.85 -17.88 -5.57
CA ASN A 198 -5.35 -18.94 -6.44
C ASN A 198 -6.27 -18.46 -7.58
N HIS A 199 -6.67 -17.19 -7.56
CA HIS A 199 -7.58 -16.62 -8.56
C HIS A 199 -6.97 -15.39 -9.22
N SER A 200 -6.37 -15.58 -10.39
CA SER A 200 -5.73 -14.50 -11.16
C SER A 200 -6.67 -13.33 -11.47
N ALA A 201 -7.98 -13.57 -11.57
CA ALA A 201 -8.98 -12.52 -11.75
C ALA A 201 -8.99 -11.49 -10.61
N LEU A 202 -8.63 -11.87 -9.39
CA LEU A 202 -8.52 -10.93 -8.26
C LEU A 202 -7.25 -10.07 -8.28
N SER A 203 -6.27 -10.44 -9.12
CA SER A 203 -5.02 -9.69 -9.28
C SER A 203 -4.96 -8.93 -10.60
N TYR A 204 -5.53 -9.51 -11.66
CA TYR A 204 -5.40 -9.01 -13.03
C TYR A 204 -6.76 -8.84 -13.75
N GLY A 205 -7.86 -9.11 -13.07
CA GLY A 205 -9.20 -8.88 -13.60
C GLY A 205 -9.58 -7.40 -13.58
N ASP A 206 -10.55 -7.05 -14.45
CA ASP A 206 -11.12 -5.71 -14.54
C ASP A 206 -12.30 -5.55 -13.55
#